data_940d7d2a355e0065e1e621145e111ae8
#
_entry.id   940d7d2a355e0065e1e621145e111ae8
#
_cell.length_a   1.000
_cell.length_b   1.000
_cell.length_c   1.000
_cell.angle_alpha   90.00
_cell.angle_beta   90.00
_cell.angle_gamma   90.00
#
_symmetry.space_group_name_H-M   'P 1'
#
loop_
_entity.id
_entity.type
_entity.pdbx_description
1 polymer ?
#
loop_
_entity_poly.entity_id
_entity_poly.type
_entity_poly.pdbx_seq_one_letter_code
_entity_poly.pdbx_strand_id
1 'polypeptide(L)'
;DVCQISIRSGFSSVMMDGSLMADAKTPASYEYNVGVTRRVVEMAHAVGVSVEGELGCLGSLETGTAGEEDGVGAEGVLDHSQLLTDPDEAAQFVKETQVDALAIAIGTSHGAYKFSRPPTGDILAIDRIKEIHRRIPNTHLVMHGSSSVPQELLQLIRQYGGNMKETYGVPVEE
;
A
#
# COMPACT_ATOMS: atom_id res chain seq x y z
N ASP A 1 0.72 -19.66 -0.47
CA ASP A 1 1.91 -20.47 -0.14
C ASP A 1 2.98 -19.66 0.61
N VAL A 2 3.35 -18.42 0.16
CA VAL A 2 4.41 -17.61 0.81
C VAL A 2 4.06 -17.32 2.28
N CYS A 3 2.86 -16.82 2.59
CA CYS A 3 2.44 -16.56 3.97
C CYS A 3 2.52 -17.81 4.85
N GLN A 4 2.13 -18.99 4.33
CA GLN A 4 2.24 -20.26 5.05
C GLN A 4 3.69 -20.62 5.37
N ILE A 5 4.61 -20.44 4.41
CA ILE A 5 6.03 -20.68 4.60
C ILE A 5 6.59 -19.71 5.64
N SER A 6 6.24 -18.43 5.56
CA SER A 6 6.68 -17.41 6.51
C SER A 6 6.23 -17.72 7.94
N ILE A 7 4.95 -18.08 8.13
CA ILE A 7 4.43 -18.51 9.44
C ILE A 7 5.23 -19.68 10.00
N ARG A 8 5.48 -20.72 9.18
CA ARG A 8 6.26 -21.88 9.58
C ARG A 8 7.73 -21.56 9.87
N SER A 9 8.25 -20.49 9.28
CA SER A 9 9.61 -19.99 9.52
C SER A 9 9.72 -19.07 10.75
N GLY A 10 8.61 -18.83 11.47
CA GLY A 10 8.60 -18.11 12.73
C GLY A 10 8.36 -16.61 12.61
N PHE A 11 7.84 -16.10 11.50
CA PHE A 11 7.41 -14.72 11.39
C PHE A 11 6.19 -14.47 12.27
N SER A 12 6.19 -13.36 13.01
CA SER A 12 5.11 -12.96 13.92
C SER A 12 4.00 -12.17 13.23
N SER A 13 4.24 -11.74 12.00
CA SER A 13 3.22 -11.15 11.12
C SER A 13 3.48 -11.49 9.67
N VAL A 14 2.41 -11.50 8.86
CA VAL A 14 2.48 -11.70 7.42
C VAL A 14 1.55 -10.71 6.72
N MET A 15 1.87 -10.38 5.48
CA MET A 15 1.03 -9.55 4.62
C MET A 15 0.43 -10.38 3.50
N MET A 16 -0.86 -10.15 3.23
CA MET A 16 -1.54 -10.65 2.04
C MET A 16 -2.03 -9.48 1.20
N ASP A 17 -1.31 -9.20 0.12
CA ASP A 17 -1.79 -8.31 -0.92
C ASP A 17 -2.70 -9.10 -1.86
N GLY A 18 -4.00 -8.94 -1.67
CA GLY A 18 -5.04 -9.49 -2.55
C GLY A 18 -5.62 -8.45 -3.50
N SER A 19 -5.07 -7.23 -3.54
CA SER A 19 -5.47 -6.17 -4.46
C SER A 19 -5.11 -6.49 -5.92
N LEU A 20 -4.13 -7.37 -6.11
CA LEU A 20 -3.73 -7.90 -7.40
C LEU A 20 -4.04 -9.40 -7.50
N MET A 21 -4.27 -9.84 -8.74
CA MET A 21 -4.41 -11.27 -9.06
C MET A 21 -3.08 -12.00 -8.88
N ALA A 22 -3.09 -13.32 -9.02
CA ALA A 22 -1.89 -14.17 -8.86
C ALA A 22 -0.76 -13.87 -9.86
N ASP A 23 -1.02 -13.11 -10.92
CA ASP A 23 0.00 -12.61 -11.85
C ASP A 23 0.77 -11.40 -11.31
N ALA A 24 0.37 -10.87 -10.14
CA ALA A 24 0.91 -9.69 -9.49
C ALA A 24 0.84 -8.39 -10.33
N LYS A 25 -0.09 -8.31 -11.26
CA LYS A 25 -0.23 -7.23 -12.24
C LYS A 25 -1.68 -6.79 -12.47
N THR A 26 -2.58 -7.75 -12.58
CA THR A 26 -4.00 -7.48 -12.85
C THR A 26 -4.71 -7.09 -11.56
N PRO A 27 -5.36 -5.91 -11.48
CA PRO A 27 -6.20 -5.56 -10.34
C PRO A 27 -7.26 -6.63 -10.07
N ALA A 28 -7.37 -7.04 -8.82
CA ALA A 28 -8.31 -8.08 -8.40
C ALA A 28 -9.70 -7.49 -8.07
N SER A 29 -10.71 -8.34 -8.10
CA SER A 29 -12.02 -7.94 -7.55
C SER A 29 -11.99 -7.90 -6.02
N TYR A 30 -12.90 -7.14 -5.43
CA TYR A 30 -13.09 -7.08 -3.99
C TYR A 30 -13.30 -8.48 -3.37
N GLU A 31 -14.16 -9.29 -3.99
CA GLU A 31 -14.48 -10.64 -3.51
C GLU A 31 -13.26 -11.57 -3.56
N TYR A 32 -12.44 -11.45 -4.59
CA TYR A 32 -11.17 -12.19 -4.67
C TYR A 32 -10.24 -11.80 -3.52
N ASN A 33 -10.04 -10.50 -3.32
CA ASN A 33 -9.19 -9.97 -2.25
C ASN A 33 -9.68 -10.45 -0.87
N VAL A 34 -10.96 -10.29 -0.57
CA VAL A 34 -11.58 -10.81 0.67
C VAL A 34 -11.33 -12.30 0.81
N GLY A 35 -11.53 -13.07 -0.25
CA GLY A 35 -11.39 -14.54 -0.23
C GLY A 35 -9.97 -15.02 0.07
N VAL A 36 -8.95 -14.41 -0.53
CA VAL A 36 -7.56 -14.80 -0.31
C VAL A 36 -7.03 -14.30 1.03
N THR A 37 -7.36 -13.06 1.41
CA THR A 37 -6.95 -12.46 2.68
C THR A 37 -7.54 -13.21 3.86
N ARG A 38 -8.83 -13.56 3.82
CA ARG A 38 -9.49 -14.32 4.87
C ARG A 38 -8.85 -15.69 5.11
N ARG A 39 -8.46 -16.40 4.05
CA ARG A 39 -7.73 -17.68 4.19
C ARG A 39 -6.40 -17.52 4.91
N VAL A 40 -5.69 -16.43 4.63
CA VAL A 40 -4.43 -16.13 5.33
C VAL A 40 -4.68 -15.79 6.79
N VAL A 41 -5.70 -14.99 7.09
CA VAL A 41 -6.11 -14.65 8.46
C VAL A 41 -6.47 -15.90 9.26
N GLU A 42 -7.31 -16.78 8.70
CA GLU A 42 -7.69 -18.04 9.37
C GLU A 42 -6.48 -18.89 9.73
N MET A 43 -5.52 -19.01 8.82
CA MET A 43 -4.28 -19.77 9.04
C MET A 43 -3.35 -19.10 10.06
N ALA A 44 -3.16 -17.79 9.98
CA ALA A 44 -2.24 -17.02 10.80
C ALA A 44 -2.76 -16.88 12.24
N HIS A 45 -4.01 -16.50 12.42
CA HIS A 45 -4.63 -16.34 13.74
C HIS A 45 -4.69 -17.66 14.53
N ALA A 46 -4.81 -18.79 13.85
CA ALA A 46 -4.77 -20.11 14.50
C ALA A 46 -3.46 -20.38 15.27
N VAL A 47 -2.40 -19.65 14.96
CA VAL A 47 -1.07 -19.77 15.59
C VAL A 47 -0.57 -18.44 16.20
N GLY A 48 -1.44 -17.46 16.34
CA GLY A 48 -1.14 -16.17 16.98
C GLY A 48 -0.27 -15.23 16.14
N VAL A 49 -0.31 -15.35 14.81
CA VAL A 49 0.41 -14.49 13.86
C VAL A 49 -0.54 -13.44 13.33
N SER A 50 -0.11 -12.17 13.33
CA SER A 50 -0.89 -11.04 12.81
C SER A 50 -0.89 -11.00 11.30
N VAL A 51 -1.96 -10.43 10.71
CA VAL A 51 -2.11 -10.29 9.26
C VAL A 51 -2.37 -8.85 8.86
N GLU A 52 -1.60 -8.37 7.91
CA GLU A 52 -1.86 -7.17 7.14
C GLU A 52 -2.55 -7.55 5.83
N GLY A 53 -3.67 -6.88 5.54
CA GLY A 53 -4.33 -6.94 4.24
C GLY A 53 -4.09 -5.66 3.46
N GLU A 54 -4.37 -5.66 2.17
CA GLU A 54 -4.28 -4.47 1.32
C GLU A 54 -5.59 -4.24 0.56
N LEU A 55 -6.02 -2.98 0.50
CA LEU A 55 -7.22 -2.57 -0.25
C LEU A 55 -6.94 -1.31 -1.06
N GLY A 56 -7.16 -1.40 -2.36
CA GLY A 56 -6.74 -0.44 -3.36
C GLY A 56 -5.36 -0.79 -3.94
N CYS A 57 -5.01 -0.18 -5.06
CA CYS A 57 -3.71 -0.39 -5.70
C CYS A 57 -2.79 0.80 -5.43
N LEU A 58 -1.56 0.52 -5.03
CA LEU A 58 -0.55 1.57 -4.88
C LEU A 58 -0.28 2.23 -6.23
N GLY A 59 -0.29 3.54 -6.25
CA GLY A 59 -0.01 4.31 -7.45
C GLY A 59 -0.16 5.81 -7.23
N SER A 60 0.42 6.56 -8.15
CA SER A 60 0.44 8.02 -8.08
C SER A 60 -0.85 8.63 -8.59
N LEU A 61 -1.51 9.44 -7.78
CA LEU A 61 -2.65 10.28 -8.22
C LEU A 61 -2.23 11.34 -9.24
N GLU A 62 -0.93 11.70 -9.28
CA GLU A 62 -0.41 12.67 -10.24
C GLU A 62 -0.37 12.10 -11.66
N THR A 63 0.02 10.84 -11.82
CA THR A 63 0.20 10.20 -13.13
C THR A 63 -0.91 9.21 -13.48
N GLY A 64 -1.70 8.77 -12.51
CA GLY A 64 -2.67 7.70 -12.69
C GLY A 64 -2.04 6.32 -12.91
N THR A 65 -0.74 6.17 -12.66
CA THR A 65 -0.03 4.91 -12.87
C THR A 65 0.39 4.29 -11.55
N ALA A 66 0.26 2.98 -11.48
CA ALA A 66 0.87 2.21 -10.39
C ALA A 66 2.40 2.22 -10.52
N GLY A 67 3.07 2.17 -9.37
CA GLY A 67 4.51 1.97 -9.34
C GLY A 67 4.83 0.49 -9.44
N GLU A 68 5.65 0.09 -10.40
CA GLU A 68 6.24 -1.25 -10.40
C GLU A 68 7.45 -1.29 -9.45
N GLU A 69 7.48 -2.26 -8.58
CA GLU A 69 8.64 -2.59 -7.77
C GLU A 69 8.96 -4.08 -7.97
N ASP A 70 10.15 -4.38 -8.45
CA ASP A 70 10.62 -5.74 -8.75
C ASP A 70 9.66 -6.57 -9.65
N GLY A 71 8.95 -5.89 -10.56
CA GLY A 71 8.00 -6.51 -11.47
C GLY A 71 6.63 -6.81 -10.85
N VAL A 72 6.38 -6.30 -9.65
CA VAL A 72 5.07 -6.35 -8.95
C VAL A 72 4.43 -4.97 -8.99
N GLY A 73 3.19 -4.89 -9.41
CA GLY A 73 2.42 -3.66 -9.47
C GLY A 73 1.40 -3.69 -10.60
N ALA A 74 0.28 -2.98 -10.46
CA ALA A 74 -0.75 -2.96 -11.48
C ALA A 74 -0.24 -2.33 -12.78
N GLU A 75 -0.49 -2.99 -13.90
CA GLU A 75 -0.12 -2.47 -15.21
C GLU A 75 -1.16 -1.47 -15.75
N GLY A 76 -0.69 -0.41 -16.39
CA GLY A 76 -1.51 0.55 -17.11
C GLY A 76 -1.89 1.80 -16.29
N VAL A 77 -2.89 2.52 -16.80
CA VAL A 77 -3.49 3.67 -16.13
C VAL A 77 -4.68 3.18 -15.32
N LEU A 78 -4.66 3.48 -14.03
CA LEU A 78 -5.71 3.09 -13.08
C LEU A 78 -6.69 4.25 -12.86
N ASP A 79 -7.93 3.92 -12.60
CA ASP A 79 -8.92 4.89 -12.17
C ASP A 79 -8.64 5.39 -10.75
N HIS A 80 -9.04 6.61 -10.43
CA HIS A 80 -8.92 7.17 -9.08
C HIS A 80 -9.53 6.28 -7.99
N SER A 81 -10.60 5.55 -8.32
CA SER A 81 -11.23 4.58 -7.40
C SER A 81 -10.34 3.37 -7.09
N GLN A 82 -9.41 3.04 -7.97
CA GLN A 82 -8.43 1.96 -7.74
C GLN A 82 -7.21 2.46 -6.97
N LEU A 83 -6.86 3.75 -7.11
CA LEU A 83 -5.72 4.41 -6.46
C LEU A 83 -6.04 4.99 -5.09
N LEU A 84 -7.31 4.96 -4.68
CA LEU A 84 -7.78 5.48 -3.41
C LEU A 84 -8.70 4.46 -2.74
N THR A 85 -8.32 4.02 -1.56
CA THR A 85 -9.17 3.13 -0.76
C THR A 85 -10.46 3.83 -0.35
N ASP A 86 -11.61 3.23 -0.64
CA ASP A 86 -12.91 3.72 -0.20
C ASP A 86 -13.13 3.43 1.29
N PRO A 87 -13.58 4.42 2.11
CA PRO A 87 -13.75 4.21 3.54
C PRO A 87 -14.84 3.21 3.92
N ASP A 88 -15.91 3.07 3.12
CA ASP A 88 -16.97 2.10 3.37
C ASP A 88 -16.49 0.69 3.03
N GLU A 89 -15.77 0.55 1.91
CA GLU A 89 -15.13 -0.71 1.54
C GLU A 89 -14.06 -1.13 2.57
N ALA A 90 -13.25 -0.19 3.09
CA ALA A 90 -12.28 -0.48 4.15
C ALA A 90 -12.95 -1.05 5.41
N ALA A 91 -14.06 -0.44 5.83
CA ALA A 91 -14.80 -0.91 7.00
C ALA A 91 -15.41 -2.31 6.76
N GLN A 92 -15.94 -2.54 5.57
CA GLN A 92 -16.50 -3.84 5.20
C GLN A 92 -15.40 -4.91 5.09
N PHE A 93 -14.27 -4.57 4.45
CA PHE A 93 -13.12 -5.47 4.28
C PHE A 93 -12.58 -5.97 5.62
N VAL A 94 -12.33 -5.05 6.57
CA VAL A 94 -11.86 -5.40 7.91
C VAL A 94 -12.88 -6.29 8.65
N LYS A 95 -14.17 -5.99 8.52
CA LYS A 95 -15.23 -6.80 9.12
C LYS A 95 -15.28 -8.22 8.55
N GLU A 96 -15.07 -8.37 7.25
CA GLU A 96 -15.17 -9.67 6.56
C GLU A 96 -13.90 -10.51 6.70
N THR A 97 -12.73 -9.86 6.71
CA THR A 97 -11.43 -10.55 6.72
C THR A 97 -10.85 -10.71 8.12
N GLN A 98 -11.15 -9.78 9.04
CA GLN A 98 -10.60 -9.72 10.39
C GLN A 98 -9.07 -9.50 10.41
N VAL A 99 -8.54 -8.73 9.47
CA VAL A 99 -7.12 -8.34 9.47
C VAL A 99 -6.77 -7.47 10.68
N ASP A 100 -5.55 -7.56 11.15
CA ASP A 100 -5.02 -6.75 12.27
C ASP A 100 -4.55 -5.37 11.78
N ALA A 101 -4.07 -5.32 10.55
CA ALA A 101 -3.64 -4.10 9.87
C ALA A 101 -4.19 -4.04 8.44
N LEU A 102 -4.46 -2.83 7.96
CA LEU A 102 -4.92 -2.59 6.61
C LEU A 102 -4.00 -1.59 5.91
N ALA A 103 -3.33 -2.03 4.86
CA ALA A 103 -2.66 -1.15 3.91
C ALA A 103 -3.69 -0.48 3.02
N ILE A 104 -3.61 0.85 2.94
CA ILE A 104 -4.56 1.68 2.20
C ILE A 104 -3.85 2.48 1.10
N ALA A 105 -4.49 2.58 -0.05
CA ALA A 105 -4.04 3.39 -1.16
C ALA A 105 -4.47 4.85 -0.96
N ILE A 106 -3.52 5.76 -0.96
CA ILE A 106 -3.71 7.20 -0.69
C ILE A 106 -3.00 8.10 -1.71
N GLY A 107 -2.55 7.54 -2.83
CA GLY A 107 -1.82 8.26 -3.88
C GLY A 107 -0.30 8.18 -3.76
N THR A 108 0.21 7.29 -2.92
CA THR A 108 1.65 7.02 -2.79
C THR A 108 2.06 5.81 -3.64
N SER A 109 3.34 5.76 -4.00
CA SER A 109 3.94 4.65 -4.74
C SER A 109 5.29 4.27 -4.16
N HIS A 110 5.73 3.04 -4.38
CA HIS A 110 7.08 2.60 -4.01
C HIS A 110 8.18 3.32 -4.81
N GLY A 111 9.42 3.14 -4.40
CA GLY A 111 10.59 3.65 -5.09
C GLY A 111 11.04 5.06 -4.65
N ALA A 112 12.17 5.50 -5.19
CA ALA A 112 12.80 6.78 -4.84
C ALA A 112 12.16 7.98 -5.55
N TYR A 113 11.44 7.75 -6.63
CA TYR A 113 10.79 8.80 -7.42
C TYR A 113 9.31 8.86 -7.02
N LYS A 114 8.95 9.86 -6.21
CA LYS A 114 7.58 10.00 -5.66
C LYS A 114 6.75 10.94 -6.53
N PHE A 115 7.10 12.22 -6.53
CA PHE A 115 6.30 13.26 -7.18
C PHE A 115 7.19 14.10 -8.09
N SER A 116 6.62 14.61 -9.20
CA SER A 116 7.30 15.53 -10.12
C SER A 116 7.25 16.98 -9.63
N ARG A 117 6.37 17.28 -8.67
CA ARG A 117 6.22 18.57 -7.99
C ARG A 117 6.03 18.38 -6.49
N PRO A 118 6.22 19.42 -5.66
CA PRO A 118 5.89 19.32 -4.24
C PRO A 118 4.45 18.80 -4.05
N PRO A 119 4.23 17.76 -3.23
CA PRO A 119 2.90 17.24 -3.00
C PRO A 119 2.02 18.26 -2.29
N THR A 120 0.75 18.28 -2.69
CA THR A 120 -0.30 19.11 -2.10
C THR A 120 -1.47 18.20 -1.74
N GLY A 121 -2.45 18.66 -1.01
CA GLY A 121 -3.58 17.86 -0.57
C GLY A 121 -4.43 17.25 -1.69
N ASP A 122 -4.24 17.65 -2.94
CA ASP A 122 -4.82 17.03 -4.13
C ASP A 122 -4.01 15.82 -4.65
N ILE A 123 -2.77 15.63 -4.15
CA ILE A 123 -1.90 14.51 -4.52
C ILE A 123 -1.91 13.43 -3.44
N LEU A 124 -2.05 13.80 -2.17
CA LEU A 124 -2.15 12.90 -1.04
C LEU A 124 -3.52 13.00 -0.39
N ALA A 125 -4.20 11.89 -0.28
CA ALA A 125 -5.57 11.84 0.24
C ALA A 125 -5.59 11.76 1.79
N ILE A 126 -5.01 12.76 2.47
CA ILE A 126 -4.89 12.77 3.95
C ILE A 126 -6.26 12.72 4.65
N ASP A 127 -7.26 13.43 4.16
CA ASP A 127 -8.60 13.39 4.76
C ASP A 127 -9.25 12.02 4.63
N ARG A 128 -8.86 11.23 3.64
CA ARG A 128 -9.29 9.84 3.48
C ARG A 128 -8.70 8.93 4.55
N ILE A 129 -7.44 9.14 4.92
CA ILE A 129 -6.80 8.41 6.03
C ILE A 129 -7.60 8.66 7.32
N LYS A 130 -7.90 9.92 7.64
CA LYS A 130 -8.69 10.30 8.82
C LYS A 130 -10.07 9.65 8.83
N GLU A 131 -10.75 9.66 7.68
CA GLU A 131 -12.08 9.06 7.54
C GLU A 131 -12.04 7.54 7.70
N ILE A 132 -11.07 6.85 7.08
CA ILE A 132 -10.87 5.41 7.23
C ILE A 132 -10.59 5.09 8.70
N HIS A 133 -9.63 5.79 9.33
CA HIS A 133 -9.30 5.56 10.74
C HIS A 133 -10.51 5.72 11.67
N ARG A 134 -11.36 6.71 11.40
CA ARG A 134 -12.58 6.94 12.18
C ARG A 134 -13.56 5.74 12.09
N ARG A 135 -13.59 5.03 10.96
CA ARG A 135 -14.48 3.88 10.74
C ARG A 135 -13.92 2.57 11.26
N ILE A 136 -12.60 2.42 11.26
CA ILE A 136 -11.90 1.21 11.74
C ILE A 136 -10.86 1.56 12.83
N PRO A 137 -11.27 2.17 13.96
CA PRO A 137 -10.33 2.71 14.95
C PRO A 137 -9.50 1.64 15.66
N ASN A 138 -9.88 0.37 15.56
CA ASN A 138 -9.19 -0.75 16.19
C ASN A 138 -8.28 -1.54 15.22
N THR A 139 -8.20 -1.12 13.96
CA THR A 139 -7.32 -1.73 12.95
C THR A 139 -6.16 -0.78 12.67
N HIS A 140 -4.94 -1.28 12.67
CA HIS A 140 -3.78 -0.49 12.31
C HIS A 140 -3.83 -0.11 10.83
N LEU A 141 -3.51 1.15 10.50
CA LEU A 141 -3.37 1.60 9.11
C LEU A 141 -1.91 1.56 8.69
N VAL A 142 -1.67 1.06 7.50
CA VAL A 142 -0.35 1.04 6.87
C VAL A 142 -0.40 1.86 5.57
N MET A 143 0.59 2.70 5.37
CA MET A 143 0.73 3.53 4.18
C MET A 143 2.02 3.18 3.47
N HIS A 144 1.93 2.23 2.53
CA HIS A 144 3.06 1.86 1.69
C HIS A 144 3.48 3.02 0.77
N GLY A 145 4.74 3.04 0.37
CA GLY A 145 5.26 4.08 -0.49
C GLY A 145 5.32 5.49 0.12
N SER A 146 5.11 5.64 1.44
CA SER A 146 5.10 6.93 2.12
C SER A 146 6.48 7.43 2.56
N SER A 147 7.49 6.56 2.62
CA SER A 147 8.85 6.97 2.92
C SER A 147 9.51 7.71 1.74
N SER A 148 10.40 8.63 2.03
CA SER A 148 11.12 9.41 1.03
C SER A 148 12.58 9.60 1.41
N VAL A 149 13.43 9.83 0.40
CA VAL A 149 14.84 10.14 0.61
C VAL A 149 14.98 11.64 0.86
N PRO A 150 15.57 12.07 1.98
CA PRO A 150 15.81 13.49 2.26
C PRO A 150 16.57 14.19 1.12
N GLN A 151 16.22 15.45 0.84
CA GLN A 151 16.78 16.19 -0.29
C GLN A 151 18.30 16.36 -0.20
N GLU A 152 18.84 16.52 1.00
CA GLU A 152 20.29 16.59 1.24
C GLU A 152 21.02 15.29 0.84
N LEU A 153 20.39 14.13 1.03
CA LEU A 153 20.96 12.85 0.61
C LEU A 153 20.91 12.69 -0.92
N LEU A 154 19.85 13.17 -1.56
CA LEU A 154 19.77 13.22 -3.03
C LEU A 154 20.86 14.11 -3.62
N GLN A 155 21.15 15.27 -3.00
CA GLN A 155 22.25 16.15 -3.39
C GLN A 155 23.60 15.45 -3.20
N LEU A 156 23.80 14.76 -2.10
CA LEU A 156 25.03 14.01 -1.83
C LEU A 156 25.25 12.90 -2.87
N ILE A 157 24.22 12.14 -3.20
CA ILE A 157 24.28 11.12 -4.25
C ILE A 157 24.71 11.73 -5.58
N ARG A 158 24.14 12.86 -5.97
CA ARG A 158 24.53 13.57 -7.21
C ARG A 158 25.97 14.05 -7.17
N GLN A 159 26.43 14.57 -6.02
CA GLN A 159 27.82 15.03 -5.83
C GLN A 159 28.83 13.90 -6.05
N TYR A 160 28.47 12.66 -5.69
CA TYR A 160 29.33 11.49 -5.89
C TYR A 160 29.06 10.73 -7.20
N GLY A 161 28.41 11.37 -8.17
CA GLY A 161 28.25 10.84 -9.53
C GLY A 161 26.98 10.01 -9.75
N GLY A 162 26.09 9.95 -8.76
CA GLY A 162 24.78 9.33 -8.93
C GLY A 162 23.88 10.15 -9.85
N ASN A 163 23.27 9.50 -10.84
CA ASN A 163 22.37 10.14 -11.80
C ASN A 163 20.90 9.94 -11.34
N MET A 164 20.44 10.80 -10.44
CA MET A 164 19.06 10.80 -9.98
C MET A 164 18.26 11.95 -10.61
N LYS A 165 17.05 11.63 -11.09
CA LYS A 165 16.06 12.62 -11.51
C LYS A 165 15.66 13.48 -10.31
N GLU A 166 15.18 14.67 -10.59
CA GLU A 166 14.55 15.50 -9.56
C GLU A 166 13.24 14.85 -9.11
N THR A 167 13.06 14.75 -7.80
CA THR A 167 11.86 14.16 -7.19
C THR A 167 11.56 14.86 -5.88
N TYR A 168 10.29 14.87 -5.51
CA TYR A 168 9.81 15.35 -4.22
C TYR A 168 9.28 14.16 -3.42
N GLY A 169 9.61 14.12 -2.14
CA GLY A 169 9.14 13.09 -1.23
C GLY A 169 7.83 13.44 -0.55
N VAL A 170 7.29 12.50 0.20
CA VAL A 170 6.19 12.76 1.12
C VAL A 170 6.71 13.68 2.24
N PRO A 171 6.03 14.79 2.57
CA PRO A 171 6.44 15.66 3.67
C PRO A 171 6.41 14.90 5.00
N VAL A 172 7.46 15.07 5.81
CA VAL A 172 7.59 14.37 7.10
C VAL A 172 6.60 14.90 8.15
N GLU A 173 6.03 16.08 7.90
CA GLU A 173 5.12 16.78 8.81
C GLU A 173 3.63 16.49 8.53
N GLU A 174 3.31 15.73 7.52
CA GLU A 174 1.97 15.25 7.18
C GLU A 174 1.82 13.76 7.48
#